data_70f04339f9fd68cfb891f8f1731be98e
#
_entry.id   70f04339f9fd68cfb891f8f1731be98e
#
_cell.length_a   1.000
_cell.length_b   1.000
_cell.length_c   1.000
_cell.angle_alpha   90.00
_cell.angle_beta   90.00
_cell.angle_gamma   90.00
#
_symmetry.space_group_name_H-M   'P 1'
#
loop_
_entity.id
_entity.type
_entity.pdbx_description
1 polymer ?
#
loop_
_entity_poly.entity_id
_entity_poly.type
_entity_poly.pdbx_seq_one_letter_code
_entity_poly.pdbx_strand_id
1 'polypeptide(L)'
;MKKAKWATVILILISMVLFFPIPMCRSEDSGAIVYSALTYKIIRWDKYAAFTSTGLGKLNHYNTTSVYFFPDNFKSVEEIWERIELDERSKREADRIDMPADFYVRICFNRSQYDSRSGKLIKDINPSYGIMGYTLDDYTAEYYMTYEEKKKIFQMAIDMDFASYPSEYNPCVGYITMPPYNLTLEIGYGDYKKIVKCKEIGIIRGKNIDLSEWGISKEGRDFISLHDAILDILLNSDTWKSLPIENFFMEE
;
A
#
# COMPACT_ATOMS: atom_id res chain seq x y z
N MET A 1 26.37 -17.96 -63.15
CA MET A 1 25.20 -18.49 -62.40
C MET A 1 25.51 -19.13 -61.07
N LYS A 2 26.55 -19.95 -60.88
CA LYS A 2 26.88 -20.61 -59.59
C LYS A 2 27.20 -19.58 -58.47
N LYS A 3 27.97 -18.51 -58.73
CA LYS A 3 28.34 -17.49 -57.73
C LYS A 3 27.13 -16.70 -57.18
N ALA A 4 26.14 -16.39 -58.01
CA ALA A 4 24.93 -15.70 -57.57
C ALA A 4 24.06 -16.56 -56.61
N LYS A 5 23.98 -17.86 -56.86
CA LYS A 5 23.27 -18.81 -55.99
C LYS A 5 23.90 -18.88 -54.59
N TRP A 6 25.23 -18.90 -54.52
CA TRP A 6 25.95 -18.91 -53.24
C TRP A 6 25.77 -17.61 -52.46
N ALA A 7 25.79 -16.46 -53.14
CA ALA A 7 25.52 -15.17 -52.50
C ALA A 7 24.13 -15.11 -51.90
N THR A 8 23.11 -15.64 -52.61
CA THR A 8 21.75 -15.70 -52.06
C THR A 8 21.62 -16.62 -50.86
N VAL A 9 22.28 -17.77 -50.87
CA VAL A 9 22.30 -18.70 -49.74
C VAL A 9 22.96 -18.05 -48.49
N ILE A 10 24.07 -17.37 -48.68
CA ILE A 10 24.79 -16.66 -47.61
C ILE A 10 23.89 -15.54 -47.04
N LEU A 11 23.21 -14.78 -47.89
CA LEU A 11 22.30 -13.71 -47.45
C LEU A 11 21.16 -14.26 -46.60
N ILE A 12 20.58 -15.40 -47.00
CA ILE A 12 19.50 -16.06 -46.27
C ILE A 12 20.01 -16.54 -44.92
N LEU A 13 21.19 -17.14 -44.84
CA LEU A 13 21.81 -17.59 -43.61
C LEU A 13 22.10 -16.41 -42.65
N ILE A 14 22.64 -15.31 -43.16
CA ILE A 14 22.83 -14.08 -42.38
C ILE A 14 21.50 -13.54 -41.87
N SER A 15 20.47 -13.47 -42.71
CA SER A 15 19.17 -13.03 -42.29
C SER A 15 18.58 -13.95 -41.22
N MET A 16 18.72 -15.25 -41.32
CA MET A 16 18.29 -16.18 -40.27
C MET A 16 18.99 -15.89 -38.94
N VAL A 17 20.33 -15.70 -38.94
CA VAL A 17 21.06 -15.40 -37.71
C VAL A 17 20.67 -14.05 -37.10
N LEU A 18 20.39 -13.06 -37.93
CA LEU A 18 20.03 -11.70 -37.47
C LEU A 18 18.61 -11.62 -36.92
N PHE A 19 17.67 -12.33 -37.51
CA PHE A 19 16.25 -12.14 -37.25
C PHE A 19 15.54 -13.33 -36.61
N PHE A 20 16.19 -14.50 -36.47
CA PHE A 20 15.56 -15.65 -35.86
C PHE A 20 15.61 -15.54 -34.33
N PRO A 21 14.46 -15.44 -33.63
CA PRO A 21 14.43 -15.33 -32.19
C PRO A 21 14.72 -16.70 -31.56
N ILE A 22 15.75 -16.76 -30.74
CA ILE A 22 16.09 -17.93 -29.94
C ILE A 22 15.46 -17.76 -28.55
N PRO A 23 14.61 -18.69 -28.07
CA PRO A 23 14.11 -18.64 -26.72
C PRO A 23 15.29 -18.84 -25.75
N MET A 24 15.68 -17.79 -25.02
CA MET A 24 16.86 -17.84 -24.18
C MET A 24 16.61 -18.29 -22.75
N CYS A 25 15.47 -17.95 -22.17
CA CYS A 25 15.14 -18.40 -20.81
C CYS A 25 13.66 -18.22 -20.51
N ARG A 26 13.09 -19.19 -19.85
CA ARG A 26 11.94 -19.02 -18.97
C ARG A 26 12.50 -18.89 -17.57
N SER A 27 12.73 -17.68 -17.07
CA SER A 27 13.10 -17.50 -15.68
C SER A 27 11.81 -17.60 -14.85
N GLU A 28 11.67 -18.69 -14.12
CA GLU A 28 10.53 -18.88 -13.19
C GLU A 28 10.54 -17.81 -12.09
N ASP A 29 11.71 -17.34 -11.69
CA ASP A 29 11.88 -16.34 -10.64
C ASP A 29 11.63 -14.90 -11.10
N SER A 30 11.84 -14.60 -12.40
CA SER A 30 11.69 -13.23 -12.92
C SER A 30 10.29 -12.91 -13.42
N GLY A 31 9.40 -13.89 -13.58
CA GLY A 31 8.08 -13.68 -14.18
C GLY A 31 8.15 -13.13 -15.60
N ALA A 32 9.17 -13.52 -16.40
CA ALA A 32 9.35 -13.06 -17.75
C ALA A 32 9.76 -14.20 -18.70
N ILE A 33 9.22 -14.19 -19.90
CA ILE A 33 9.65 -15.07 -21.00
C ILE A 33 10.41 -14.23 -22.01
N VAL A 34 11.64 -14.61 -22.30
CA VAL A 34 12.56 -13.85 -23.15
C VAL A 34 12.85 -14.57 -24.46
N TYR A 35 12.67 -13.88 -25.56
CA TYR A 35 13.08 -14.29 -26.90
C TYR A 35 14.13 -13.29 -27.38
N SER A 36 15.33 -13.74 -27.67
CA SER A 36 16.43 -12.87 -28.07
C SER A 36 16.91 -13.20 -29.49
N ALA A 37 17.04 -12.18 -30.32
CA ALA A 37 17.72 -12.20 -31.60
C ALA A 37 18.86 -11.19 -31.57
N LEU A 38 19.75 -11.21 -32.54
CA LEU A 38 20.87 -10.28 -32.57
C LEU A 38 20.41 -8.81 -32.75
N THR A 39 19.28 -8.60 -33.44
CA THR A 39 18.77 -7.27 -33.75
C THR A 39 17.66 -6.79 -32.82
N TYR A 40 17.01 -7.70 -32.12
CA TYR A 40 15.92 -7.36 -31.18
C TYR A 40 15.79 -8.39 -30.05
N LYS A 41 15.08 -7.99 -29.00
CA LYS A 41 14.68 -8.83 -27.87
C LYS A 41 13.18 -8.63 -27.63
N ILE A 42 12.44 -9.71 -27.43
CA ILE A 42 11.04 -9.68 -27.02
C ILE A 42 10.99 -10.20 -25.60
N ILE A 43 10.36 -9.44 -24.72
CA ILE A 43 10.12 -9.85 -23.32
C ILE A 43 8.62 -9.85 -23.12
N ARG A 44 8.08 -11.02 -22.80
CA ARG A 44 6.72 -11.17 -22.32
C ARG A 44 6.75 -11.21 -20.79
N TRP A 45 6.26 -10.14 -20.20
CA TRP A 45 6.15 -9.99 -18.77
C TRP A 45 4.89 -10.68 -18.25
N ASP A 46 5.02 -11.39 -17.15
CA ASP A 46 3.93 -12.07 -16.46
C ASP A 46 4.25 -12.03 -14.95
N LYS A 47 4.14 -10.84 -14.36
CA LYS A 47 4.74 -10.54 -13.07
C LYS A 47 3.80 -9.67 -12.23
N TYR A 48 3.71 -9.98 -10.94
CA TYR A 48 3.07 -9.09 -10.00
C TYR A 48 4.02 -7.95 -9.64
N ALA A 49 3.61 -6.72 -9.88
CA ALA A 49 4.44 -5.56 -9.64
C ALA A 49 3.77 -4.60 -8.67
N ALA A 50 4.52 -4.22 -7.64
CA ALA A 50 4.03 -3.27 -6.63
C ALA A 50 3.71 -1.90 -7.24
N PHE A 51 4.35 -1.55 -8.36
CA PHE A 51 4.12 -0.29 -9.05
C PHE A 51 2.88 -0.29 -9.96
N THR A 52 2.24 -1.42 -10.21
CA THR A 52 1.02 -1.48 -11.00
C THR A 52 -0.24 -1.26 -10.17
N SER A 53 -0.10 -1.03 -8.86
CA SER A 53 -1.24 -0.68 -8.01
C SER A 53 -1.73 0.73 -8.39
N THR A 54 -2.78 0.81 -9.16
CA THR A 54 -3.56 2.03 -9.36
C THR A 54 -4.34 2.27 -8.08
N GLY A 55 -3.80 2.96 -7.07
CA GLY A 55 -4.54 3.38 -5.87
C GLY A 55 -5.49 2.37 -5.20
N LEU A 56 -5.73 1.24 -5.81
CA LEU A 56 -6.73 0.22 -5.52
C LEU A 56 -6.16 -1.00 -4.78
N GLY A 57 -4.92 -0.90 -4.29
CA GLY A 57 -4.36 -1.99 -3.49
C GLY A 57 -4.26 -3.35 -4.18
N LYS A 58 -4.68 -3.50 -5.42
CA LYS A 58 -4.47 -4.71 -6.18
C LYS A 58 -3.03 -4.72 -6.68
N LEU A 59 -2.27 -5.75 -6.29
CA LEU A 59 -1.08 -6.12 -7.06
C LEU A 59 -1.56 -6.39 -8.48
N ASN A 60 -1.51 -5.36 -9.33
CA ASN A 60 -1.88 -5.56 -10.70
C ASN A 60 -0.84 -6.46 -11.33
N HIS A 61 -1.34 -7.44 -12.00
CA HIS A 61 -0.56 -8.35 -12.80
C HIS A 61 -0.04 -7.58 -14.02
N TYR A 62 1.26 -7.34 -14.06
CA TYR A 62 1.92 -6.72 -15.21
C TYR A 62 2.07 -7.77 -16.29
N ASN A 63 1.08 -7.82 -17.19
CA ASN A 63 1.06 -8.73 -18.32
C ASN A 63 1.15 -7.91 -19.60
N THR A 64 2.38 -7.79 -20.10
CA THR A 64 2.63 -7.06 -21.36
C THR A 64 3.74 -7.70 -22.16
N THR A 65 3.78 -7.41 -23.46
CA THR A 65 4.86 -7.85 -24.34
C THR A 65 5.58 -6.61 -24.86
N SER A 66 6.87 -6.55 -24.61
CA SER A 66 7.73 -5.43 -25.02
C SER A 66 8.78 -5.90 -26.02
N VAL A 67 9.06 -5.08 -27.02
CA VAL A 67 10.10 -5.34 -28.03
C VAL A 67 11.18 -4.30 -27.90
N TYR A 68 12.42 -4.74 -27.79
CA TYR A 68 13.59 -3.89 -27.64
C TYR A 68 14.53 -4.09 -28.82
N PHE A 69 14.92 -2.99 -29.44
CA PHE A 69 15.85 -2.96 -30.55
C PHE A 69 17.23 -2.49 -30.08
N PHE A 70 18.23 -2.62 -30.94
CA PHE A 70 19.58 -2.10 -30.64
C PHE A 70 19.56 -0.63 -30.20
N PRO A 71 20.28 -0.25 -29.15
CA PRO A 71 21.16 -1.08 -28.30
C PRO A 71 20.48 -1.75 -27.11
N ASP A 72 19.20 -1.46 -26.85
CA ASP A 72 18.46 -1.93 -25.66
C ASP A 72 18.23 -3.45 -25.64
N ASN A 73 18.31 -4.12 -26.78
CA ASN A 73 18.21 -5.58 -26.87
C ASN A 73 19.36 -6.33 -26.17
N PHE A 74 20.47 -5.63 -25.87
CA PHE A 74 21.61 -6.20 -25.13
C PHE A 74 21.53 -5.99 -23.62
N LYS A 75 20.63 -5.15 -23.13
CA LYS A 75 20.42 -4.97 -21.69
C LYS A 75 19.89 -6.25 -21.06
N SER A 76 20.23 -6.48 -19.80
CA SER A 76 19.65 -7.59 -19.04
C SER A 76 18.14 -7.39 -18.80
N VAL A 77 17.46 -8.45 -18.41
CA VAL A 77 16.01 -8.39 -18.09
C VAL A 77 15.80 -7.52 -16.86
N GLU A 78 16.72 -7.62 -15.90
CA GLU A 78 16.75 -6.87 -14.66
C GLU A 78 16.93 -5.37 -14.93
N GLU A 79 17.90 -4.98 -15.74
CA GLU A 79 18.11 -3.57 -16.12
C GLU A 79 16.91 -2.95 -16.84
N ILE A 80 16.26 -3.74 -17.69
CA ILE A 80 15.03 -3.29 -18.38
C ILE A 80 13.90 -3.13 -17.38
N TRP A 81 13.78 -4.07 -16.43
CA TRP A 81 12.74 -4.02 -15.40
C TRP A 81 12.93 -2.83 -14.46
N GLU A 82 14.13 -2.60 -13.97
CA GLU A 82 14.45 -1.42 -13.15
C GLU A 82 14.07 -0.11 -13.85
N ARG A 83 14.33 -0.01 -15.14
CA ARG A 83 13.95 1.17 -15.93
C ARG A 83 12.42 1.33 -16.01
N ILE A 84 11.69 0.22 -16.22
CA ILE A 84 10.22 0.24 -16.21
C ILE A 84 9.71 0.69 -14.83
N GLU A 85 10.28 0.15 -13.74
CA GLU A 85 9.90 0.56 -12.37
C GLU A 85 10.16 2.04 -12.11
N LEU A 86 11.29 2.56 -12.55
CA LEU A 86 11.64 3.97 -12.40
C LEU A 86 10.70 4.88 -13.21
N ASP A 87 10.40 4.50 -14.45
CA ASP A 87 9.49 5.26 -15.33
C ASP A 87 8.06 5.29 -14.76
N GLU A 88 7.58 4.13 -14.28
CA GLU A 88 6.27 4.04 -13.64
C GLU A 88 6.20 4.78 -12.29
N ARG A 89 7.27 4.79 -11.52
CA ARG A 89 7.37 5.61 -10.30
C ARG A 89 7.33 7.11 -10.64
N SER A 90 8.08 7.52 -11.66
CA SER A 90 8.12 8.93 -12.10
C SER A 90 6.76 9.39 -12.62
N LYS A 91 6.05 8.54 -13.37
CA LYS A 91 4.67 8.83 -13.81
C LYS A 91 3.73 9.02 -12.62
N ARG A 92 3.82 8.15 -11.61
CA ARG A 92 3.00 8.25 -10.40
C ARG A 92 3.30 9.50 -9.58
N GLU A 93 4.57 9.88 -9.49
CA GLU A 93 4.92 11.13 -8.84
C GLU A 93 4.34 12.34 -9.57
N ALA A 94 4.30 12.28 -10.91
CA ALA A 94 3.66 13.30 -11.74
C ALA A 94 2.12 13.31 -11.63
N ASP A 95 1.51 12.12 -11.48
CA ASP A 95 0.06 11.94 -11.31
C ASP A 95 -0.38 12.03 -9.84
N ARG A 96 0.54 12.34 -8.93
CA ARG A 96 0.27 12.42 -7.49
C ARG A 96 -0.76 13.50 -7.22
N ILE A 97 -1.90 13.07 -6.72
CA ILE A 97 -2.98 13.99 -6.31
C ILE A 97 -2.47 14.81 -5.13
N ASP A 98 -2.42 16.12 -5.29
CA ASP A 98 -2.07 17.01 -4.19
C ASP A 98 -3.13 16.89 -3.08
N MET A 99 -2.67 16.86 -1.84
CA MET A 99 -3.57 16.82 -0.70
C MET A 99 -4.40 18.11 -0.64
N PRO A 100 -5.73 18.04 -0.66
CA PRO A 100 -6.59 19.19 -0.48
C PRO A 100 -6.28 19.95 0.82
N ALA A 101 -6.35 21.28 0.78
CA ALA A 101 -5.99 22.10 1.93
C ALA A 101 -6.90 21.87 3.15
N ASP A 102 -8.14 21.45 2.90
CA ASP A 102 -9.16 21.15 3.88
C ASP A 102 -9.29 19.65 4.20
N PHE A 103 -8.29 18.85 3.77
CA PHE A 103 -8.22 17.43 4.12
C PHE A 103 -8.24 17.22 5.62
N TYR A 104 -9.07 16.29 6.05
CA TYR A 104 -9.17 15.92 7.45
C TYR A 104 -9.32 14.42 7.65
N VAL A 105 -8.92 13.98 8.84
CA VAL A 105 -9.17 12.66 9.36
C VAL A 105 -9.82 12.77 10.74
N ARG A 106 -10.83 11.95 10.98
CA ARG A 106 -11.42 11.74 12.29
C ARG A 106 -11.39 10.26 12.60
N ILE A 107 -10.89 9.92 13.77
CA ILE A 107 -10.83 8.55 14.24
C ILE A 107 -11.51 8.45 15.63
N CYS A 108 -12.35 7.44 15.78
CA CYS A 108 -12.88 7.03 17.07
C CYS A 108 -12.45 5.59 17.30
N PHE A 109 -11.72 5.33 18.35
CA PHE A 109 -11.24 4.02 18.71
C PHE A 109 -11.60 3.73 20.16
N ASN A 110 -12.39 2.68 20.36
CA ASN A 110 -13.13 2.47 21.59
C ASN A 110 -13.92 3.73 21.95
N ARG A 111 -13.55 4.42 23.01
CA ARG A 111 -14.17 5.68 23.47
C ARG A 111 -13.28 6.90 23.23
N SER A 112 -12.00 6.68 22.92
CA SER A 112 -11.10 7.77 22.55
C SER A 112 -11.43 8.30 21.16
N GLN A 113 -11.23 9.58 20.94
CA GLN A 113 -11.58 10.25 19.68
C GLN A 113 -10.52 11.29 19.32
N TYR A 114 -10.33 11.46 18.03
CA TYR A 114 -9.52 12.54 17.49
C TYR A 114 -10.18 13.11 16.23
N ASP A 115 -10.19 14.43 16.09
CA ASP A 115 -10.66 15.14 14.89
C ASP A 115 -9.61 16.17 14.47
N SER A 116 -8.94 15.93 13.33
CA SER A 116 -7.85 16.79 12.84
C SER A 116 -8.30 18.17 12.34
N ARG A 117 -9.60 18.42 12.17
CA ARG A 117 -10.15 19.75 11.83
C ARG A 117 -10.10 20.68 13.02
N SER A 118 -10.56 20.19 14.17
CA SER A 118 -10.62 20.96 15.40
C SER A 118 -9.36 20.80 16.26
N GLY A 119 -8.53 19.82 15.96
CA GLY A 119 -7.41 19.42 16.82
C GLY A 119 -7.88 18.72 18.11
N LYS A 120 -9.18 18.49 18.29
CA LYS A 120 -9.71 17.94 19.52
C LYS A 120 -9.32 16.47 19.68
N LEU A 121 -8.64 16.17 20.76
CA LEU A 121 -8.27 14.82 21.19
C LEU A 121 -8.98 14.51 22.51
N ILE A 122 -9.70 13.40 22.53
CA ILE A 122 -10.34 12.87 23.74
C ILE A 122 -9.70 11.52 24.03
N LYS A 123 -9.12 11.35 25.18
CA LYS A 123 -8.57 10.09 25.67
C LYS A 123 -9.47 9.52 26.76
N ASP A 124 -10.07 8.36 26.47
CA ASP A 124 -10.76 7.58 27.49
C ASP A 124 -9.73 6.76 28.26
N ILE A 125 -9.71 6.94 29.57
CA ILE A 125 -8.82 6.21 30.48
C ILE A 125 -9.52 5.05 31.19
N ASN A 126 -10.82 4.85 30.91
CA ASN A 126 -11.56 3.80 31.57
C ASN A 126 -11.48 2.49 30.77
N PRO A 127 -10.88 1.45 31.33
CA PRO A 127 -10.89 0.14 30.70
C PRO A 127 -12.30 -0.43 30.71
N SER A 128 -12.72 -0.94 29.57
CA SER A 128 -14.06 -1.45 29.28
C SER A 128 -14.47 -2.71 30.04
N TYR A 129 -13.92 -2.97 31.17
CA TYR A 129 -14.35 -4.06 32.02
C TYR A 129 -15.20 -3.52 33.14
N GLY A 130 -16.49 -3.43 32.92
CA GLY A 130 -17.66 -3.40 33.78
C GLY A 130 -17.51 -3.53 35.30
N ILE A 131 -16.55 -2.88 35.92
CA ILE A 131 -16.54 -2.71 37.37
C ILE A 131 -17.43 -1.51 37.66
N MET A 132 -18.63 -1.79 38.08
CA MET A 132 -19.61 -0.79 38.54
C MET A 132 -18.94 0.15 39.55
N GLY A 133 -18.96 1.43 39.25
CA GLY A 133 -18.75 2.46 40.26
C GLY A 133 -17.64 3.48 40.02
N TYR A 134 -16.96 3.47 38.89
CA TYR A 134 -15.97 4.51 38.57
C TYR A 134 -16.55 5.60 37.67
N THR A 135 -16.31 6.85 38.05
CA THR A 135 -16.60 8.03 37.24
C THR A 135 -15.75 7.96 35.95
N LEU A 136 -16.42 8.16 34.81
CA LEU A 136 -15.80 8.18 33.50
C LEU A 136 -15.08 9.52 33.33
N ASP A 137 -13.79 9.56 33.55
CA ASP A 137 -12.98 10.76 33.30
C ASP A 137 -12.42 10.73 31.90
N ASP A 138 -13.03 11.47 31.00
CA ASP A 138 -12.50 11.72 29.66
C ASP A 138 -11.52 12.91 29.74
N TYR A 139 -10.29 12.70 29.32
CA TYR A 139 -9.33 13.79 29.20
C TYR A 139 -9.39 14.38 27.79
N THR A 140 -9.57 15.69 27.74
CA THR A 140 -9.56 16.45 26.49
C THR A 140 -8.29 17.26 26.37
N ALA A 141 -7.66 17.19 25.21
CA ALA A 141 -6.51 17.98 24.84
C ALA A 141 -6.61 18.46 23.40
N GLU A 142 -5.72 19.35 23.00
CA GLU A 142 -5.59 19.80 21.61
C GLU A 142 -4.31 19.25 21.02
N TYR A 143 -4.44 18.65 19.84
CA TYR A 143 -3.35 18.19 19.01
C TYR A 143 -3.63 18.53 17.54
N TYR A 144 -2.71 19.23 16.92
CA TYR A 144 -2.83 19.61 15.51
C TYR A 144 -1.82 18.81 14.69
N MET A 145 -2.31 17.90 13.88
CA MET A 145 -1.46 17.18 12.93
C MET A 145 -0.75 18.15 12.01
N THR A 146 0.52 17.92 11.81
CA THR A 146 1.34 18.66 10.82
C THR A 146 0.87 18.38 9.40
N TYR A 147 1.28 19.21 8.46
CA TYR A 147 1.02 19.00 7.05
C TYR A 147 1.56 17.64 6.56
N GLU A 148 2.78 17.28 6.97
CA GLU A 148 3.41 16.02 6.55
C GLU A 148 2.70 14.79 7.12
N GLU A 149 2.22 14.84 8.34
CA GLU A 149 1.40 13.77 8.94
C GLU A 149 0.08 13.59 8.19
N LYS A 150 -0.62 14.68 7.89
CA LYS A 150 -1.85 14.65 7.09
C LYS A 150 -1.58 14.13 5.68
N LYS A 151 -0.50 14.59 5.04
CA LYS A 151 -0.11 14.16 3.70
C LYS A 151 0.19 12.66 3.64
N LYS A 152 0.87 12.11 4.65
CA LYS A 152 1.11 10.67 4.77
C LYS A 152 -0.21 9.89 4.83
N ILE A 153 -1.14 10.31 5.68
CA ILE A 153 -2.45 9.66 5.81
C ILE A 153 -3.26 9.77 4.50
N PHE A 154 -3.26 10.95 3.89
CA PHE A 154 -3.93 11.18 2.61
C PHE A 154 -3.39 10.25 1.52
N GLN A 155 -2.07 10.16 1.39
CA GLN A 155 -1.46 9.28 0.39
C GLN A 155 -1.82 7.81 0.64
N MET A 156 -1.75 7.34 1.89
CA MET A 156 -2.15 5.97 2.22
C MET A 156 -3.62 5.71 1.87
N ALA A 157 -4.51 6.67 2.16
CA ALA A 157 -5.94 6.55 1.85
C ALA A 157 -6.21 6.48 0.33
N ILE A 158 -5.45 7.25 -0.47
CA ILE A 158 -5.52 7.18 -1.93
C ILE A 158 -4.96 5.84 -2.44
N ASP A 159 -3.78 5.43 -1.97
CA ASP A 159 -3.10 4.22 -2.43
C ASP A 159 -3.93 2.94 -2.18
N MET A 160 -4.71 2.91 -1.11
CA MET A 160 -5.59 1.78 -0.80
C MET A 160 -7.02 1.91 -1.35
N ASP A 161 -7.32 3.01 -2.05
CA ASP A 161 -8.69 3.35 -2.48
C ASP A 161 -9.71 3.28 -1.32
N PHE A 162 -9.45 4.06 -0.27
CA PHE A 162 -10.31 4.11 0.90
C PHE A 162 -11.78 4.42 0.56
N ALA A 163 -12.03 5.09 -0.56
CA ALA A 163 -13.35 5.40 -1.07
C ALA A 163 -14.19 4.15 -1.39
N SER A 164 -13.55 3.07 -1.85
CA SER A 164 -14.21 1.82 -2.24
C SER A 164 -14.60 0.92 -1.07
N TYR A 165 -14.05 1.15 0.13
CA TYR A 165 -14.35 0.30 1.28
C TYR A 165 -15.83 0.37 1.65
N PRO A 166 -16.46 -0.72 2.09
CA PRO A 166 -17.82 -0.70 2.58
C PRO A 166 -17.91 0.13 3.86
N SER A 167 -19.10 0.68 4.16
CA SER A 167 -19.34 1.48 5.37
C SER A 167 -19.14 0.68 6.67
N GLU A 168 -19.30 -0.63 6.59
CA GLU A 168 -18.94 -1.59 7.65
C GLU A 168 -17.92 -2.56 7.08
N TYR A 169 -16.73 -2.62 7.68
CA TYR A 169 -15.61 -3.42 7.20
C TYR A 169 -14.88 -4.07 8.37
N ASN A 170 -14.62 -5.36 8.26
CA ASN A 170 -13.91 -6.14 9.27
C ASN A 170 -12.67 -6.77 8.64
N PRO A 171 -11.48 -6.22 8.85
CA PRO A 171 -10.24 -6.72 8.23
C PRO A 171 -9.83 -8.09 8.77
N CYS A 172 -10.22 -8.43 10.00
CA CYS A 172 -9.82 -9.64 10.72
C CYS A 172 -10.96 -10.65 10.83
N VAL A 173 -11.55 -11.06 9.69
CA VAL A 173 -12.65 -12.02 9.69
C VAL A 173 -12.21 -13.35 10.30
N GLY A 174 -12.90 -13.79 11.35
CA GLY A 174 -12.63 -15.08 12.03
C GLY A 174 -11.69 -14.97 13.24
N TYR A 175 -11.15 -13.79 13.52
CA TYR A 175 -10.35 -13.55 14.72
C TYR A 175 -11.14 -12.68 15.70
N ILE A 176 -11.31 -13.15 16.91
CA ILE A 176 -11.90 -12.36 17.99
C ILE A 176 -10.76 -11.73 18.78
N THR A 177 -10.69 -10.41 18.78
CA THR A 177 -9.77 -9.70 19.64
C THR A 177 -10.41 -9.49 21.01
N MET A 178 -9.69 -9.78 22.06
CA MET A 178 -10.16 -9.56 23.42
C MET A 178 -9.25 -8.52 24.09
N PRO A 179 -9.77 -7.36 24.49
CA PRO A 179 -11.14 -6.88 24.34
C PRO A 179 -11.49 -6.46 22.91
N PRO A 180 -12.77 -6.51 22.52
CA PRO A 180 -13.20 -6.07 21.20
C PRO A 180 -12.89 -4.56 21.03
N TYR A 181 -12.24 -4.25 19.92
CA TYR A 181 -11.85 -2.91 19.58
C TYR A 181 -12.79 -2.36 18.49
N ASN A 182 -13.56 -1.33 18.83
CA ASN A 182 -14.42 -0.66 17.86
C ASN A 182 -13.70 0.53 17.27
N LEU A 183 -13.70 0.61 15.95
CA LEU A 183 -13.08 1.69 15.19
C LEU A 183 -14.13 2.36 14.30
N THR A 184 -14.12 3.68 14.26
CA THR A 184 -14.75 4.47 13.21
C THR A 184 -13.71 5.39 12.62
N LEU A 185 -13.42 5.24 11.34
CA LEU A 185 -12.51 6.08 10.60
C LEU A 185 -13.28 6.91 9.57
N GLU A 186 -13.16 8.23 9.65
CA GLU A 186 -13.76 9.18 8.73
C GLU A 186 -12.62 9.96 8.05
N ILE A 187 -12.65 10.00 6.74
CA ILE A 187 -11.73 10.79 5.90
C ILE A 187 -12.57 11.66 4.96
N GLY A 188 -12.19 12.93 4.83
CA GLY A 188 -12.88 13.82 3.91
C GLY A 188 -12.11 15.08 3.54
N TYR A 189 -12.63 15.78 2.54
CA TYR A 189 -12.19 17.09 2.04
C TYR A 189 -13.31 17.67 1.15
N GLY A 190 -13.46 18.98 1.10
CA GLY A 190 -14.59 19.61 0.42
C GLY A 190 -15.92 19.00 0.85
N ASP A 191 -16.71 18.60 -0.13
CA ASP A 191 -17.98 17.90 0.08
C ASP A 191 -17.84 16.37 0.17
N TYR A 192 -16.62 15.85 -0.09
CA TYR A 192 -16.37 14.42 0.01
C TYR A 192 -16.17 13.99 1.45
N LYS A 193 -16.87 12.93 1.81
CA LYS A 193 -16.74 12.29 3.12
C LYS A 193 -16.96 10.78 3.01
N LYS A 194 -16.03 10.02 3.55
CA LYS A 194 -16.14 8.56 3.67
C LYS A 194 -15.97 8.14 5.12
N ILE A 195 -16.90 7.30 5.58
CA ILE A 195 -16.87 6.71 6.92
C ILE A 195 -16.82 5.20 6.77
N VAL A 196 -15.87 4.58 7.47
CA VAL A 196 -15.77 3.13 7.61
C VAL A 196 -15.81 2.78 9.09
N LYS A 197 -16.72 1.90 9.46
CA LYS A 197 -16.86 1.35 10.80
C LYS A 197 -16.31 -0.07 10.83
N CYS A 198 -15.50 -0.35 11.82
CA CYS A 198 -14.92 -1.67 12.03
C CYS A 198 -15.25 -2.13 13.44
N LYS A 199 -15.76 -3.35 13.55
CA LYS A 199 -15.91 -4.06 14.81
C LYS A 199 -14.78 -5.07 14.88
N GLU A 200 -14.19 -5.24 16.05
CA GLU A 200 -13.20 -6.29 16.31
C GLU A 200 -11.88 -6.13 15.54
N ILE A 201 -11.43 -4.89 15.31
CA ILE A 201 -10.07 -4.70 14.88
C ILE A 201 -9.11 -4.94 16.07
N GLY A 202 -8.21 -5.89 15.92
CA GLY A 202 -7.13 -6.08 16.90
C GLY A 202 -6.04 -5.04 16.71
N ILE A 203 -5.59 -4.42 17.80
CA ILE A 203 -4.33 -3.69 17.78
C ILE A 203 -3.22 -4.73 17.75
N ILE A 204 -2.75 -5.05 16.56
CA ILE A 204 -1.59 -5.93 16.41
C ILE A 204 -0.34 -5.08 16.59
N ARG A 205 -0.05 -4.73 17.84
CA ARG A 205 1.17 -4.04 18.22
C ARG A 205 2.30 -5.06 18.38
N GLY A 206 2.95 -5.38 17.30
CA GLY A 206 4.19 -6.14 17.33
C GLY A 206 5.06 -5.72 16.16
N LYS A 207 6.30 -5.30 16.44
CA LYS A 207 7.29 -5.17 15.38
C LYS A 207 7.46 -6.54 14.76
N ASN A 208 7.19 -6.67 13.45
CA ASN A 208 7.40 -7.88 12.63
C ASN A 208 6.32 -8.96 12.68
N ILE A 209 5.05 -8.63 12.91
CA ILE A 209 3.99 -9.61 12.68
C ILE A 209 3.64 -9.59 11.19
N ASP A 210 3.88 -10.70 10.50
CA ASP A 210 3.43 -10.88 9.12
C ASP A 210 1.93 -11.19 9.10
N LEU A 211 1.12 -10.18 8.84
CA LEU A 211 -0.33 -10.30 8.76
C LEU A 211 -0.80 -11.24 7.64
N SER A 212 0.08 -11.54 6.67
CA SER A 212 -0.25 -12.48 5.59
C SER A 212 -0.35 -13.92 6.10
N GLU A 213 0.43 -14.29 7.12
CA GLU A 213 0.38 -15.60 7.78
C GLU A 213 -0.94 -15.84 8.50
N TRP A 214 -1.66 -14.77 8.84
CA TRP A 214 -2.97 -14.83 9.51
C TRP A 214 -4.14 -14.91 8.55
N GLY A 215 -3.88 -15.06 7.25
CA GLY A 215 -4.93 -15.14 6.23
C GLY A 215 -5.69 -13.82 6.02
N ILE A 216 -5.15 -12.69 6.52
CA ILE A 216 -5.75 -11.37 6.32
C ILE A 216 -5.55 -10.94 4.87
N SER A 217 -6.65 -10.55 4.21
CA SER A 217 -6.60 -10.08 2.83
C SER A 217 -5.67 -8.86 2.67
N LYS A 218 -5.26 -8.57 1.44
CA LYS A 218 -4.44 -7.38 1.18
C LYS A 218 -5.17 -6.11 1.61
N GLU A 219 -6.44 -5.99 1.25
CA GLU A 219 -7.31 -4.88 1.64
C GLU A 219 -7.39 -4.74 3.17
N GLY A 220 -7.44 -5.88 3.88
CA GLY A 220 -7.41 -5.91 5.34
C GLY A 220 -6.09 -5.39 5.91
N ARG A 221 -4.96 -5.81 5.34
CA ARG A 221 -3.64 -5.32 5.75
C ARG A 221 -3.45 -3.83 5.48
N ASP A 222 -3.91 -3.35 4.32
CA ASP A 222 -3.84 -1.94 3.96
C ASP A 222 -4.68 -1.08 4.93
N PHE A 223 -5.88 -1.56 5.29
CA PHE A 223 -6.74 -0.89 6.28
C PHE A 223 -6.10 -0.84 7.67
N ILE A 224 -5.52 -1.95 8.13
CA ILE A 224 -4.79 -2.01 9.41
C ILE A 224 -3.58 -1.07 9.37
N SER A 225 -2.84 -1.04 8.27
CA SER A 225 -1.67 -0.15 8.12
C SER A 225 -2.05 1.33 8.18
N LEU A 226 -3.17 1.72 7.57
CA LEU A 226 -3.68 3.10 7.66
C LEU A 226 -4.10 3.43 9.10
N HIS A 227 -4.85 2.55 9.74
CA HIS A 227 -5.25 2.68 11.14
C HIS A 227 -4.02 2.84 12.04
N ASP A 228 -3.04 1.95 11.92
CA ASP A 228 -1.83 1.97 12.75
C ASP A 228 -1.00 3.22 12.51
N ALA A 229 -0.90 3.70 11.27
CA ALA A 229 -0.20 4.94 10.97
C ALA A 229 -0.84 6.15 11.65
N ILE A 230 -2.18 6.22 11.70
CA ILE A 230 -2.91 7.29 12.40
C ILE A 230 -2.67 7.18 13.91
N LEU A 231 -2.79 5.97 14.47
CA LEU A 231 -2.55 5.75 15.89
C LEU A 231 -1.11 6.06 16.29
N ASP A 232 -0.13 5.66 15.48
CA ASP A 232 1.28 5.94 15.77
C ASP A 232 1.55 7.45 15.86
N ILE A 233 0.94 8.24 14.96
CA ILE A 233 1.03 9.70 15.04
C ILE A 233 0.44 10.21 16.36
N LEU A 234 -0.75 9.79 16.71
CA LEU A 234 -1.44 10.25 17.94
C LEU A 234 -0.71 9.81 19.18
N LEU A 235 -0.38 8.53 19.32
CA LEU A 235 0.21 7.92 20.52
C LEU A 235 1.65 8.37 20.75
N ASN A 236 2.38 8.75 19.69
CA ASN A 236 3.73 9.28 19.80
C ASN A 236 3.76 10.80 20.04
N SER A 237 2.62 11.50 19.90
CA SER A 237 2.57 12.93 20.18
C SER A 237 2.84 13.24 21.66
N ASP A 238 3.50 14.37 21.93
CA ASP A 238 3.73 14.83 23.30
C ASP A 238 2.41 15.12 24.02
N THR A 239 1.40 15.57 23.27
CA THR A 239 0.04 15.79 23.79
C THR A 239 -0.54 14.51 24.37
N TRP A 240 -0.51 13.40 23.59
CA TRP A 240 -1.03 12.12 24.09
C TRP A 240 -0.25 11.60 25.29
N LYS A 241 1.08 11.72 25.27
CA LYS A 241 1.96 11.25 26.33
C LYS A 241 1.80 12.06 27.63
N SER A 242 1.39 13.31 27.51
CA SER A 242 1.13 14.18 28.68
C SER A 242 -0.19 13.89 29.38
N LEU A 243 -1.13 13.20 28.70
CA LEU A 243 -2.38 12.78 29.29
C LEU A 243 -2.18 11.60 30.25
N PRO A 244 -2.97 11.50 31.32
CA PRO A 244 -2.84 10.41 32.28
C PRO A 244 -2.81 9.04 31.62
N ILE A 245 -1.93 8.17 32.13
CA ILE A 245 -1.83 6.76 31.72
C ILE A 245 -2.78 5.97 32.60
N GLU A 246 -3.48 4.98 32.02
CA GLU A 246 -4.20 3.99 32.80
C GLU A 246 -3.23 3.23 33.69
N ASN A 247 -3.31 3.46 35.00
CA ASN A 247 -2.59 2.63 35.98
C ASN A 247 -3.39 1.35 36.21
N PHE A 248 -3.40 0.42 35.25
CA PHE A 248 -4.18 -0.81 35.34
C PHE A 248 -3.45 -1.98 35.96
N PHE A 249 -2.13 -1.91 36.13
CA PHE A 249 -1.31 -3.00 36.63
C PHE A 249 -0.10 -2.59 37.48
N MET A 250 -0.22 -1.60 38.35
CA MET A 250 0.83 -1.33 39.34
C MET A 250 0.21 -0.97 40.68
N GLU A 251 -0.46 -1.93 41.29
CA GLU A 251 -0.51 -2.01 42.74
C GLU A 251 -0.13 -3.45 43.12
N GLU A 252 1.15 -3.66 43.33
CA GLU A 252 1.71 -4.59 44.30
C GLU A 252 2.57 -3.83 45.26
#